data_ed902f9c7fda4867b63a14abe73467d1
#
_entry.id   ed902f9c7fda4867b63a14abe73467d1
#
_cell.length_a   1.000
_cell.length_b   1.000
_cell.length_c   1.000
_cell.angle_alpha   90.00
_cell.angle_beta   90.00
_cell.angle_gamma   90.00
#
_symmetry.space_group_name_H-M   'P 1'
#
loop_
_entity.id
_entity.type
_entity.pdbx_description
1 polymer ?
#
loop_
_entity_poly.entity_id
_entity_poly.type
_entity_poly.pdbx_seq_one_letter_code
_entity_poly.pdbx_strand_id
1 'polypeptide(L)'
;MSQIIGHISQVIGPVVDVYFEGTDAELMLPSIHDALEIKRSNGKTLIVEVQQHIGEKTVRTVAMDSTDGLQRGMKVYPTGGPITMPVGDQIKGRLMNVVGDSIDGMKELDRAGAYPIHRDPPKFEDLTTVQEVLYTCLLYTSPSPRD
;
A
#
# COMPACT_ATOMS: atom_id res chain seq x y z
N MET A 1 23.39 -3.78 -1.33
CA MET A 1 22.88 -2.44 -0.99
C MET A 1 22.41 -2.48 0.43
N SER A 2 22.96 -1.65 1.33
CA SER A 2 22.51 -1.58 2.72
C SER A 2 21.08 -1.04 2.72
N GLN A 3 20.14 -1.82 3.21
CA GLN A 3 18.75 -1.35 3.41
C GLN A 3 18.77 -0.24 4.45
N ILE A 4 18.30 0.95 4.07
CA ILE A 4 18.10 2.07 5.00
C ILE A 4 16.95 1.67 5.92
N ILE A 5 17.18 1.72 7.23
CA ILE A 5 16.16 1.40 8.23
C ILE A 5 15.64 2.70 8.81
N GLY A 6 14.31 2.87 8.76
CA GLY A 6 13.63 3.96 9.44
C GLY A 6 13.18 3.57 10.85
N HIS A 7 12.84 4.58 11.63
CA HIS A 7 12.26 4.41 12.97
C HIS A 7 11.01 5.27 13.12
N ILE A 8 9.98 4.76 13.76
CA ILE A 8 8.78 5.53 14.07
C ILE A 8 9.15 6.68 14.99
N SER A 9 8.90 7.91 14.56
CA SER A 9 9.10 9.11 15.39
C SER A 9 7.82 9.52 16.11
N GLN A 10 6.66 9.38 15.43
CA GLN A 10 5.35 9.77 15.97
C GLN A 10 4.23 8.95 15.32
N VAL A 11 3.15 8.72 16.08
CA VAL A 11 1.92 8.09 15.60
C VAL A 11 0.75 8.99 15.99
N ILE A 12 -0.06 9.39 15.01
CA ILE A 12 -1.24 10.25 15.21
C ILE A 12 -2.41 9.62 14.45
N GLY A 13 -3.21 8.79 15.13
CA GLY A 13 -4.28 8.03 14.46
C GLY A 13 -3.70 7.15 13.34
N PRO A 14 -4.17 7.28 12.08
CA PRO A 14 -3.63 6.52 10.95
C PRO A 14 -2.32 7.07 10.40
N VAL A 15 -1.87 8.24 10.86
CA VAL A 15 -0.64 8.88 10.37
C VAL A 15 0.54 8.42 11.20
N VAL A 16 1.60 7.99 10.53
CA VAL A 16 2.85 7.53 11.13
C VAL A 16 4.01 8.31 10.52
N ASP A 17 4.72 9.06 11.34
CA ASP A 17 5.92 9.77 10.93
C ASP A 17 7.14 8.88 11.17
N VAL A 18 7.95 8.68 10.13
CA VAL A 18 9.12 7.80 10.13
C VAL A 18 10.38 8.62 9.89
N TYR A 19 11.34 8.48 10.80
CA TYR A 19 12.66 9.11 10.71
C TYR A 19 13.68 8.09 10.21
N PHE A 20 14.54 8.51 9.27
CA PHE A 20 15.62 7.70 8.72
C PHE A 20 16.97 8.20 9.22
N GLU A 21 17.82 7.27 9.68
CA GLU A 21 19.18 7.57 10.12
C GLU A 21 20.17 7.42 8.97
N GLY A 22 21.12 8.34 8.84
CA GLY A 22 22.17 8.29 7.83
C GLY A 22 22.79 9.65 7.55
N THR A 23 23.89 9.66 6.81
CA THR A 23 24.50 10.88 6.29
C THR A 23 23.79 11.32 5.01
N ASP A 24 23.73 12.63 4.74
CA ASP A 24 22.95 13.19 3.63
C ASP A 24 23.33 12.63 2.24
N ALA A 25 24.56 12.22 2.08
CA ALA A 25 25.07 11.60 0.84
C ALA A 25 24.62 10.13 0.64
N GLU A 26 24.22 9.46 1.72
CA GLU A 26 23.82 8.05 1.74
C GLU A 26 22.31 7.87 1.91
N LEU A 27 21.62 8.95 2.26
CA LEU A 27 20.20 8.90 2.61
C LEU A 27 19.32 9.01 1.36
N MET A 28 18.95 7.90 0.80
CA MET A 28 17.95 7.83 -0.25
C MET A 28 16.58 7.62 0.42
N LEU A 29 15.90 8.72 0.75
CA LEU A 29 14.55 8.65 1.33
C LEU A 29 13.59 7.93 0.37
N PRO A 30 12.65 7.13 0.90
CA PRO A 30 11.59 6.54 0.09
C PRO A 30 10.81 7.63 -0.66
N SER A 31 10.46 7.35 -1.90
CA SER A 31 9.67 8.26 -2.73
C SER A 31 8.25 8.38 -2.22
N ILE A 32 7.56 9.45 -2.62
CA ILE A 32 6.12 9.58 -2.38
C ILE A 32 5.40 8.40 -3.05
N HIS A 33 4.44 7.79 -2.35
CA HIS A 33 3.72 6.57 -2.70
C HIS A 33 4.50 5.26 -2.52
N ASP A 34 5.75 5.29 -2.08
CA ASP A 34 6.43 4.05 -1.71
C ASP A 34 5.81 3.42 -0.46
N ALA A 35 5.78 2.11 -0.44
CA ALA A 35 5.34 1.32 0.68
C ALA A 35 6.48 1.06 1.67
N LEU A 36 6.18 1.13 2.95
CA LEU A 36 7.09 0.75 4.02
C LEU A 36 6.44 -0.34 4.89
N GLU A 37 7.26 -1.22 5.43
CA GLU A 37 6.83 -2.32 6.29
C GLU A 37 7.20 -2.06 7.75
N ILE A 38 6.24 -2.28 8.65
CA ILE A 38 6.44 -2.25 10.09
C ILE A 38 6.09 -3.64 10.65
N LYS A 39 7.09 -4.32 11.20
CA LYS A 39 6.86 -5.62 11.84
C LYS A 39 6.35 -5.41 13.26
N ARG A 40 5.12 -5.86 13.53
CA ARG A 40 4.49 -5.77 14.85
C ARG A 40 4.92 -6.92 15.75
N SER A 41 4.83 -6.73 17.05
CA SER A 41 5.11 -7.75 18.07
C SER A 41 4.21 -8.99 17.98
N ASN A 42 3.02 -8.85 17.41
CA ASN A 42 2.07 -9.95 17.17
C ASN A 42 2.39 -10.79 15.92
N GLY A 43 3.51 -10.56 15.26
CA GLY A 43 3.94 -11.25 14.03
C GLY A 43 3.29 -10.75 12.74
N LYS A 44 2.33 -9.83 12.82
CA LYS A 44 1.70 -9.23 11.63
C LYS A 44 2.53 -8.07 11.10
N THR A 45 2.61 -7.93 9.79
CA THR A 45 3.23 -6.78 9.12
C THR A 45 2.17 -5.72 8.85
N LEU A 46 2.46 -4.48 9.20
CA LEU A 46 1.67 -3.32 8.80
C LEU A 46 2.36 -2.65 7.62
N ILE A 47 1.61 -2.40 6.57
CA ILE A 47 2.05 -1.59 5.44
C ILE A 47 1.61 -0.14 5.68
N VAL A 48 2.54 0.78 5.47
CA VAL A 48 2.27 2.22 5.48
C VAL A 48 2.78 2.83 4.17
N GLU A 49 2.08 3.81 3.64
CA GLU A 49 2.42 4.48 2.38
C GLU A 49 2.95 5.88 2.64
N VAL A 50 4.04 6.24 1.98
CA VAL A 50 4.64 7.57 2.06
C VAL A 50 3.73 8.58 1.35
N GLN A 51 3.29 9.61 2.07
CA GLN A 51 2.46 10.69 1.53
C GLN A 51 3.21 12.00 1.36
N GLN A 52 4.17 12.26 2.23
CA GLN A 52 4.87 13.55 2.25
C GLN A 52 6.24 13.44 2.91
N HIS A 53 7.20 14.20 2.42
CA HIS A 53 8.44 14.48 3.14
C HIS A 53 8.23 15.72 4.02
N ILE A 54 8.47 15.60 5.34
CA ILE A 54 8.27 16.69 6.32
C ILE A 54 9.57 17.24 6.90
N GLY A 55 10.70 16.86 6.31
CA GLY A 55 12.03 17.30 6.69
C GLY A 55 13.09 16.55 5.90
N GLU A 56 14.34 16.85 6.18
CA GLU A 56 15.45 16.25 5.45
C GLU A 56 15.54 14.70 5.61
N LYS A 57 15.06 14.19 6.75
CA LYS A 57 15.20 12.77 7.12
C LYS A 57 13.88 12.13 7.61
N THR A 58 12.76 12.84 7.48
CA THR A 58 11.48 12.38 8.01
C THR A 58 10.43 12.33 6.91
N VAL A 59 9.75 11.22 6.82
CA VAL A 59 8.61 11.05 5.93
C VAL A 59 7.33 10.86 6.73
N ARG A 60 6.24 11.42 6.24
CA ARG A 60 4.90 11.19 6.75
C ARG A 60 4.23 10.11 5.95
N THR A 61 3.70 9.12 6.65
CA THR A 61 3.06 7.97 6.04
C THR A 61 1.64 7.78 6.57
N VAL A 62 0.82 7.08 5.80
CA VAL A 62 -0.53 6.65 6.21
C VAL A 62 -0.56 5.14 6.31
N ALA A 63 -1.10 4.65 7.42
CA ALA A 63 -1.22 3.22 7.67
C ALA A 63 -2.41 2.62 6.89
N MET A 64 -2.19 1.46 6.28
CA MET A 64 -3.20 0.73 5.53
C MET A 64 -4.08 -0.18 6.40
N ASP A 65 -3.78 -0.26 7.70
CA ASP A 65 -4.54 -1.00 8.71
C ASP A 65 -4.41 -0.29 10.05
N SER A 66 -5.05 -0.81 11.11
CA SER A 66 -4.96 -0.24 12.46
C SER A 66 -3.51 0.03 12.88
N THR A 67 -3.31 1.16 13.55
CA THR A 67 -2.02 1.54 14.14
C THR A 67 -1.84 1.06 15.59
N ASP A 68 -2.78 0.23 16.08
CA ASP A 68 -2.73 -0.28 17.45
C ASP A 68 -1.45 -1.07 17.72
N GLY A 69 -0.83 -0.77 18.86
CA GLY A 69 0.40 -1.42 19.30
C GLY A 69 1.68 -0.86 18.67
N LEU A 70 1.59 0.17 17.82
CA LEU A 70 2.78 0.87 17.35
C LEU A 70 3.39 1.70 18.47
N GLN A 71 4.72 1.69 18.51
CA GLN A 71 5.50 2.44 19.49
C GLN A 71 6.58 3.25 18.77
N ARG A 72 6.91 4.40 19.35
CA ARG A 72 8.06 5.20 18.91
C ARG A 72 9.34 4.36 18.98
N GLY A 73 10.20 4.49 17.97
CA GLY A 73 11.46 3.75 17.85
C GLY A 73 11.34 2.38 17.20
N MET A 74 10.14 1.89 16.90
CA MET A 74 10.00 0.65 16.10
C MET A 74 10.62 0.81 14.72
N LYS A 75 11.27 -0.25 14.26
CA LYS A 75 11.94 -0.28 12.95
C LYS A 75 10.94 -0.33 11.80
N VAL A 76 11.26 0.42 10.75
CA VAL A 76 10.49 0.52 9.51
C VAL A 76 11.39 0.20 8.33
N TYR A 77 10.94 -0.67 7.43
CA TYR A 77 11.71 -1.17 6.31
C TYR A 77 11.10 -0.71 4.99
N PRO A 78 11.84 0.00 4.13
CA PRO A 78 11.38 0.31 2.79
C PRO A 78 11.23 -0.97 1.94
N THR A 79 10.13 -1.06 1.18
CA THR A 79 9.89 -2.18 0.25
C THR A 79 10.58 -1.96 -1.10
N GLY A 80 10.98 -0.71 -1.40
CA GLY A 80 11.60 -0.32 -2.65
C GLY A 80 10.63 0.01 -3.77
N GLY A 81 9.36 0.22 -3.47
CA GLY A 81 8.34 0.63 -4.44
C GLY A 81 6.95 0.80 -3.82
N PRO A 82 5.96 1.14 -4.63
CA PRO A 82 4.59 1.34 -4.18
C PRO A 82 3.91 0.01 -3.81
N ILE A 83 2.74 0.12 -3.16
CA ILE A 83 1.87 -1.03 -2.91
C ILE A 83 1.48 -1.66 -4.25
N THR A 84 1.60 -2.98 -4.35
CA THR A 84 1.23 -3.75 -5.54
C THR A 84 0.03 -4.64 -5.27
N MET A 85 -0.83 -4.78 -6.27
CA MET A 85 -2.01 -5.65 -6.21
C MET A 85 -1.88 -6.82 -7.17
N PRO A 86 -2.23 -8.05 -6.75
CA PRO A 86 -2.29 -9.18 -7.65
C PRO A 86 -3.33 -8.93 -8.74
N VAL A 87 -3.09 -9.46 -9.93
CA VAL A 87 -3.94 -9.27 -11.11
C VAL A 87 -4.17 -10.60 -11.83
N GLY A 88 -5.06 -10.57 -12.82
CA GLY A 88 -5.37 -11.73 -13.67
C GLY A 88 -6.57 -12.54 -13.17
N ASP A 89 -6.76 -13.72 -13.75
CA ASP A 89 -7.95 -14.54 -13.48
C ASP A 89 -8.01 -15.10 -12.05
N GLN A 90 -6.87 -15.18 -11.38
CA GLN A 90 -6.75 -15.67 -10.02
C GLN A 90 -7.50 -14.84 -8.97
N ILE A 91 -7.78 -13.56 -9.27
CA ILE A 91 -8.49 -12.66 -8.35
C ILE A 91 -10.02 -12.76 -8.45
N LYS A 92 -10.53 -13.43 -9.48
CA LYS A 92 -11.97 -13.55 -9.69
C LYS A 92 -12.63 -14.34 -8.56
N GLY A 93 -13.65 -13.76 -7.95
CA GLY A 93 -14.38 -14.37 -6.83
C GLY A 93 -13.59 -14.45 -5.51
N ARG A 94 -12.45 -13.75 -5.40
CA ARG A 94 -11.61 -13.70 -4.20
C ARG A 94 -11.87 -12.45 -3.37
N LEU A 95 -11.65 -12.55 -2.08
CA LEU A 95 -11.74 -11.44 -1.14
C LEU A 95 -10.34 -11.10 -0.61
N MET A 96 -9.94 -9.83 -0.77
CA MET A 96 -8.62 -9.33 -0.43
C MET A 96 -8.71 -8.10 0.46
N ASN A 97 -7.68 -7.88 1.26
CA ASN A 97 -7.49 -6.62 1.97
C ASN A 97 -6.92 -5.53 1.04
N VAL A 98 -6.70 -4.33 1.58
CA VAL A 98 -6.20 -3.15 0.81
C VAL A 98 -4.78 -3.31 0.30
N VAL A 99 -4.01 -4.27 0.82
CA VAL A 99 -2.64 -4.58 0.36
C VAL A 99 -2.56 -5.84 -0.49
N GLY A 100 -3.72 -6.41 -0.86
CA GLY A 100 -3.80 -7.56 -1.76
C GLY A 100 -3.58 -8.92 -1.10
N ASP A 101 -3.60 -9.02 0.24
CA ASP A 101 -3.55 -10.31 0.91
C ASP A 101 -4.94 -10.95 0.94
N SER A 102 -4.98 -12.25 0.81
CA SER A 102 -6.21 -13.04 0.85
C SER A 102 -6.82 -13.04 2.26
N ILE A 103 -8.11 -12.69 2.37
CA ILE A 103 -8.86 -12.72 3.64
C ILE A 103 -10.06 -13.67 3.60
N ASP A 104 -10.20 -14.43 2.53
CA ASP A 104 -11.28 -15.41 2.30
C ASP A 104 -10.97 -16.81 2.85
N GLY A 105 -9.83 -16.99 3.52
CA GLY A 105 -9.38 -18.27 4.05
C GLY A 105 -8.89 -19.26 2.99
N MET A 106 -8.79 -18.85 1.73
CA MET A 106 -8.24 -19.64 0.65
C MET A 106 -6.73 -19.41 0.50
N LYS A 107 -6.10 -20.13 -0.44
CA LYS A 107 -4.68 -20.02 -0.74
C LYS A 107 -4.32 -18.57 -1.09
N GLU A 108 -3.14 -18.12 -0.63
CA GLU A 108 -2.56 -16.84 -1.02
C GLU A 108 -2.48 -16.67 -2.54
N LEU A 109 -2.65 -15.45 -2.99
CA LEU A 109 -2.59 -15.07 -4.39
C LEU A 109 -1.13 -14.94 -4.85
N ASP A 110 -0.87 -15.38 -6.08
CA ASP A 110 0.44 -15.17 -6.69
C ASP A 110 0.63 -13.68 -7.01
N ARG A 111 1.74 -13.12 -6.56
CA ARG A 111 2.12 -11.73 -6.82
C ARG A 111 3.04 -11.57 -8.03
N ALA A 112 3.36 -12.65 -8.74
CA ALA A 112 4.09 -12.56 -10.00
C ALA A 112 3.28 -11.73 -11.00
N GLY A 113 3.86 -10.64 -11.48
CA GLY A 113 3.18 -9.70 -12.37
C GLY A 113 2.16 -8.78 -11.70
N ALA A 114 2.19 -8.66 -10.35
CA ALA A 114 1.35 -7.69 -9.64
C ALA A 114 1.58 -6.26 -10.15
N TYR A 115 0.53 -5.48 -10.20
CA TYR A 115 0.59 -4.08 -10.66
C TYR A 115 0.65 -3.12 -9.49
N PRO A 116 1.47 -2.05 -9.58
CA PRO A 116 1.44 -0.97 -8.60
C PRO A 116 0.06 -0.28 -8.64
N ILE A 117 -0.44 0.11 -7.46
CA ILE A 117 -1.72 0.84 -7.35
C ILE A 117 -1.62 2.25 -7.94
N HIS A 118 -0.44 2.87 -7.87
CA HIS A 118 -0.13 4.14 -8.52
C HIS A 118 0.52 3.87 -9.87
N ARG A 119 -0.22 4.07 -10.93
CA ARG A 119 0.24 3.86 -12.31
C ARG A 119 -0.40 4.87 -13.24
N ASP A 120 0.28 5.16 -14.33
CA ASP A 120 -0.24 6.01 -15.38
C ASP A 120 -1.48 5.38 -16.05
N PRO A 121 -2.40 6.21 -16.56
CA PRO A 121 -3.53 5.73 -17.33
C PRO A 121 -3.04 5.01 -18.62
N PRO A 122 -3.85 4.08 -19.16
CA PRO A 122 -3.51 3.43 -20.44
C PRO A 122 -3.34 4.48 -21.54
N LYS A 123 -2.44 4.21 -22.49
CA LYS A 123 -2.27 5.06 -23.67
C LYS A 123 -3.53 5.02 -24.52
N PHE A 124 -3.75 6.09 -25.28
CA PHE A 124 -4.92 6.18 -26.17
C PHE A 124 -5.01 5.01 -27.16
N GLU A 125 -3.86 4.50 -27.60
CA GLU A 125 -3.77 3.36 -28.52
C GLU A 125 -4.24 2.03 -27.90
N ASP A 126 -4.17 1.92 -26.56
CA ASP A 126 -4.56 0.73 -25.80
C ASP A 126 -6.04 0.77 -25.38
N LEU A 127 -6.75 1.88 -25.68
CA LEU A 127 -8.16 2.01 -25.31
C LEU A 127 -9.04 1.22 -26.28
N THR A 128 -10.04 0.53 -25.73
CA THR A 128 -11.08 -0.10 -26.55
C THR A 128 -11.96 0.97 -27.21
N THR A 129 -12.37 0.71 -28.45
CA THR A 129 -13.29 1.56 -29.20
C THR A 129 -14.75 1.31 -28.82
N VAL A 130 -15.01 0.23 -28.09
CA VAL A 130 -16.36 -0.16 -27.64
C VAL A 130 -16.59 0.34 -26.23
N GLN A 131 -17.69 1.09 -26.03
CA GLN A 131 -18.13 1.51 -24.71
C GLN A 131 -18.92 0.39 -24.05
N GLU A 132 -18.39 -0.19 -23.01
CA GLU A 132 -19.06 -1.22 -22.22
C GLU A 132 -19.24 -0.73 -20.78
N VAL A 133 -20.39 -1.06 -20.19
CA VAL A 133 -20.66 -0.74 -18.78
C VAL A 133 -19.95 -1.73 -17.88
N LEU A 134 -19.15 -1.22 -16.96
CA LEU A 134 -18.53 -2.03 -15.90
C LEU A 134 -19.58 -2.35 -14.82
N TYR A 135 -20.04 -3.58 -14.79
CA TYR A 135 -20.97 -4.04 -13.75
C TYR A 135 -20.23 -4.35 -12.46
N THR A 136 -20.36 -3.47 -11.48
CA THR A 136 -19.75 -3.64 -10.15
C THR A 136 -20.65 -4.35 -9.15
N CYS A 137 -21.81 -4.80 -9.57
CA CYS A 137 -22.88 -5.41 -8.76
C CYS A 137 -23.58 -4.43 -7.80
N LEU A 138 -22.85 -3.76 -6.94
CA LEU A 138 -23.42 -2.86 -5.94
C LEU A 138 -24.05 -1.58 -6.53
N LEU A 139 -23.46 -1.06 -7.60
CA LEU A 139 -23.90 0.22 -8.21
C LEU A 139 -25.02 0.04 -9.24
N TYR A 140 -25.04 -1.08 -9.96
CA TYR A 140 -25.92 -1.26 -11.12
C TYR A 140 -26.94 -2.40 -10.97
N THR A 141 -26.71 -3.31 -10.02
CA THR A 141 -27.53 -4.52 -9.88
C THR A 141 -28.25 -4.63 -8.55
N SER A 142 -27.91 -3.80 -7.56
CA SER A 142 -28.67 -3.72 -6.31
C SER A 142 -29.95 -2.89 -6.51
N PRO A 143 -31.14 -3.39 -6.16
CA PRO A 143 -32.34 -2.60 -6.21
C PRO A 143 -32.26 -1.42 -5.24
N SER A 144 -32.63 -0.24 -5.70
CA SER A 144 -32.74 0.94 -4.84
C SER A 144 -34.00 0.83 -3.97
N PRO A 145 -33.92 1.19 -2.67
CA PRO A 145 -35.13 1.25 -1.83
C PRO A 145 -36.18 2.28 -2.28
N ARG A 146 -35.88 3.06 -3.31
CA ARG A 146 -36.75 4.11 -3.86
C ARG A 146 -37.36 3.75 -5.21
N ASP A 147 -37.04 2.59 -5.76
CA ASP A 147 -37.62 2.10 -7.03
C ASP A 147 -38.84 1.22 -6.78
#